data_547c70553b5189f7e31e319918c7a7bf
#
_entry.id   547c70553b5189f7e31e319918c7a7bf
#
_cell.length_a   1.000
_cell.length_b   1.000
_cell.length_c   1.000
_cell.angle_alpha   90.00
_cell.angle_beta   90.00
_cell.angle_gamma   90.00
#
_symmetry.space_group_name_H-M   'P 1'
#
loop_
_entity.id
_entity.type
_entity.pdbx_description
1 polymer ?
#
loop_
_entity_poly.entity_id
_entity_poly.type
_entity_poly.pdbx_seq_one_letter_code
_entity_poly.pdbx_strand_id
1 'polypeptide(L)' 'MYIMSYRDKENKCGTIIFETAEDLSKYMREDFNYYGDTVIGVWQVK' A
#
# COMPACT_ATOMS: atom_id res chain seq x y z
N MET A 1 2.26 13.32 -0.14
CA MET A 1 2.90 12.01 -0.36
C MET A 1 2.45 11.03 0.70
N TYR A 2 2.23 9.80 0.32
CA TYR A 2 1.78 8.74 1.21
C TYR A 2 2.71 7.55 1.11
N ILE A 3 2.99 6.90 2.23
CA ILE A 3 3.81 5.71 2.29
C ILE A 3 2.97 4.59 2.88
N MET A 4 2.91 3.46 2.19
CA MET A 4 2.18 2.30 2.66
C MET A 4 3.14 1.13 2.85
N SER A 5 3.08 0.50 4.02
CA SER A 5 3.81 -0.74 4.29
C SER A 5 2.84 -1.90 4.22
N TYR A 6 3.27 -2.97 3.62
CA TYR A 6 2.43 -4.16 3.46
C TYR A 6 3.25 -5.43 3.70
N ARG A 7 2.54 -6.51 3.90
CA ARG A 7 3.12 -7.86 3.99
C ARG A 7 2.45 -8.72 2.94
N ASP A 8 3.24 -9.41 2.14
CA ASP A 8 2.68 -10.27 1.11
C ASP A 8 2.39 -11.68 1.68
N LYS A 9 1.83 -12.54 0.82
CA LYS A 9 1.46 -13.90 1.23
C LYS A 9 2.64 -14.76 1.62
N GLU A 10 3.84 -14.37 1.22
CA GLU A 10 5.08 -15.06 1.57
C GLU A 10 5.68 -14.51 2.86
N ASN A 11 4.97 -13.63 3.55
CA ASN A 11 5.39 -13.01 4.81
C ASN A 11 6.57 -12.06 4.64
N LYS A 12 6.72 -11.48 3.44
CA LYS A 12 7.74 -10.48 3.17
C LYS A 12 7.11 -9.10 3.23
N CYS A 13 7.83 -8.15 3.83
CA CYS A 13 7.37 -6.78 3.95
C CYS A 13 7.87 -5.94 2.77
N GLY A 14 7.03 -5.02 2.33
CA GLY A 14 7.38 -4.09 1.29
C GLY A 14 6.82 -2.71 1.58
N THR A 15 7.25 -1.73 0.80
CA THR A 15 6.81 -0.35 0.96
C THR A 15 6.52 0.24 -0.42
N ILE A 16 5.38 0.93 -0.52
CA ILE A 16 4.97 1.62 -1.75
C ILE A 16 4.78 3.09 -1.42
N ILE A 17 5.24 3.96 -2.30
CA ILE A 17 5.10 5.41 -2.16
C ILE A 17 4.10 5.91 -3.18
N PHE A 18 3.11 6.69 -2.73
CA PHE A 18 2.11 7.32 -3.58
C PHE A 18 2.24 8.83 -3.48
N GLU A 19 2.22 9.52 -4.60
CA GLU A 19 2.34 10.97 -4.60
C GLU A 19 1.05 11.66 -4.15
N THR A 20 -0.10 11.08 -4.46
CA THR A 20 -1.40 11.67 -4.16
C THR A 20 -2.30 10.68 -3.44
N ALA A 21 -3.31 11.19 -2.74
CA ALA A 21 -4.31 10.36 -2.09
C ALA A 21 -5.13 9.59 -3.13
N GLU A 22 -5.30 10.17 -4.32
CA GLU A 22 -6.03 9.52 -5.40
C GLU A 22 -5.31 8.26 -5.88
N ASP A 23 -3.98 8.33 -6.02
CA ASP A 23 -3.18 7.18 -6.41
C ASP A 23 -3.28 6.07 -5.36
N LEU A 24 -3.22 6.43 -4.09
CA LEU A 24 -3.36 5.48 -2.99
C LEU A 24 -4.73 4.80 -3.04
N SER A 25 -5.79 5.60 -3.21
CA SER A 25 -7.15 5.06 -3.27
C SER A 25 -7.34 4.12 -4.45
N LYS A 26 -6.78 4.47 -5.59
CA LYS A 26 -6.85 3.64 -6.79
C LYS A 26 -6.16 2.30 -6.56
N TYR A 27 -4.98 2.33 -5.97
CA TYR A 27 -4.24 1.10 -5.67
C TYR A 27 -5.03 0.20 -4.73
N MET A 28 -5.57 0.77 -3.66
CA MET A 28 -6.32 0.01 -2.67
C MET A 28 -7.57 -0.63 -3.26
N ARG A 29 -8.17 0.03 -4.25
CA ARG A 29 -9.40 -0.45 -4.87
C ARG A 29 -9.14 -1.48 -5.96
N GLU A 30 -8.08 -1.31 -6.76
CA GLU A 30 -7.85 -2.11 -7.95
C GLU A 30 -6.78 -3.18 -7.77
N ASP A 31 -5.72 -2.87 -7.04
CA ASP A 31 -4.53 -3.74 -6.97
C ASP A 31 -4.37 -4.43 -5.63
N PHE A 32 -4.83 -3.79 -4.55
CA PHE A 32 -4.63 -4.35 -3.22
C PHE A 32 -5.46 -5.61 -3.05
N ASN A 33 -4.90 -6.58 -2.35
CA ASN A 33 -5.48 -7.91 -2.12
C ASN A 33 -5.53 -8.81 -3.35
N TYR A 34 -5.07 -8.32 -4.51
CA TYR A 34 -5.00 -9.18 -5.68
C TYR A 34 -4.10 -10.38 -5.42
N TYR A 35 -3.02 -10.16 -4.68
CA TYR A 35 -2.05 -11.19 -4.34
C TYR A 35 -2.17 -11.68 -2.89
N GLY A 36 -3.22 -11.29 -2.20
CA GLY A 36 -3.41 -11.68 -0.81
C GLY A 36 -2.57 -10.88 0.17
N ASP A 37 -2.20 -9.66 -0.21
CA ASP A 37 -1.37 -8.81 0.63
C ASP A 37 -2.15 -8.23 1.80
N THR A 38 -1.44 -7.89 2.88
CA THR A 38 -2.01 -7.28 4.07
C THR A 38 -1.35 -5.93 4.31
N VAL A 39 -2.17 -4.89 4.50
CA VAL A 39 -1.67 -3.57 4.85
C VAL A 39 -1.23 -3.56 6.32
N ILE A 40 0.00 -3.14 6.58
CA ILE A 40 0.52 -2.96 7.92
C ILE A 40 0.21 -1.55 8.42
N GLY A 41 0.40 -0.55 7.56
CA GLY A 41 0.11 0.82 7.92
C GLY A 41 0.27 1.77 6.74
N VAL A 42 -0.35 2.94 6.86
CA VAL A 42 -0.28 4.00 5.87
C VAL A 42 0.03 5.29 6.60
N TRP A 43 1.00 6.04 6.10
CA TRP A 43 1.41 7.31 6.68
C TRP A 43 1.38 8.41 5.63
N GLN A 44 1.00 9.60 6.06
CA GLN A 44 1.11 10.78 5.22
C GLN A 44 2.43 11.47 5.52
N VAL A 45 3.15 11.83 4.46
CA VAL A 45 4.42 12.55 4.55
C VAL A 45 4.22 13.92 3.92
N LYS A 46 4.60 14.96 4.66
CA LYS A 46 4.50 16.33 4.15
C LYS A 46 5.68 16.67 3.25
#